data_7dce0f860bd93f73aff921ec4dc1530e
#
_entry.id   7dce0f860bd93f73aff921ec4dc1530e
#
_cell.length_a   1.000
_cell.length_b   1.000
_cell.length_c   1.000
_cell.angle_alpha   90.00
_cell.angle_beta   90.00
_cell.angle_gamma   90.00
#
_symmetry.space_group_name_H-M   'P 1'
#
loop_
_entity.id
_entity.type
_entity.pdbx_description
1 polymer ?
#
loop_
_entity_poly.entity_id
_entity_poly.type
_entity_poly.pdbx_seq_one_letter_code
_entity_poly.pdbx_strand_id
1 'polypeptide(L)'
;MAFPTVGIIASHLVRGIYEFEALKLGIKVNYLSEKCSVEELITFSQGCELIYVDPRMISPASIKTVEKAGVKIYPSTNTLEQFQKISSSKTSGERLSILVARSAHLQVCTWPITLITDNLTITPAPGMNFEQSQDIQLSALKLADEIGLIGAVELLVDANDYKKLLDVNWLAPNSGYWSQIGSKTNFYEQNLRAVLDLPLGSTDINSQFILTGKLFTDPTSDDYRPYLHLMARNPELKFNQVSKEVGITGDNLEELLTEVIHTQQYYSGEINE
;
A
#
# COMPACT_ATOMS: atom_id res chain seq x y z
N MET A 1 23.63 20.63 1.99
CA MET A 1 23.09 19.28 2.29
C MET A 1 22.71 18.65 0.97
N ALA A 2 23.09 17.40 0.68
CA ALA A 2 22.66 16.71 -0.52
C ALA A 2 21.22 16.17 -0.37
N PHE A 3 20.53 15.90 -1.48
CA PHE A 3 19.24 15.23 -1.42
C PHE A 3 19.42 13.80 -0.89
N PRO A 4 18.55 13.34 0.05
CA PRO A 4 18.64 12.01 0.62
C PRO A 4 18.43 10.92 -0.44
N THR A 5 19.10 9.79 -0.28
CA THR A 5 18.93 8.61 -1.12
C THR A 5 18.40 7.46 -0.27
N VAL A 6 17.26 6.89 -0.66
CA VAL A 6 16.64 5.72 -0.02
C VAL A 6 16.85 4.49 -0.92
N GLY A 7 17.38 3.43 -0.34
CA GLY A 7 17.41 2.11 -1.00
C GLY A 7 16.06 1.42 -0.78
N ILE A 8 15.37 1.02 -1.83
CA ILE A 8 14.11 0.27 -1.74
C ILE A 8 14.30 -1.12 -2.32
N ILE A 9 13.88 -2.14 -1.55
CA ILE A 9 13.91 -3.53 -1.99
C ILE A 9 12.48 -4.08 -1.89
N ALA A 10 11.80 -4.12 -3.02
CA ALA A 10 10.40 -4.55 -3.12
C ALA A 10 10.09 -5.11 -4.52
N SER A 11 8.89 -5.64 -4.71
CA SER A 11 8.39 -6.07 -6.01
C SER A 11 8.52 -4.97 -7.06
N HIS A 12 8.89 -5.33 -8.29
CA HIS A 12 8.96 -4.40 -9.42
C HIS A 12 7.63 -3.65 -9.69
N LEU A 13 6.51 -4.20 -9.25
CA LEU A 13 5.17 -3.62 -9.42
C LEU A 13 5.01 -2.24 -8.76
N VAL A 14 5.74 -1.96 -7.68
CA VAL A 14 5.63 -0.68 -6.95
C VAL A 14 6.79 0.27 -7.24
N ARG A 15 7.75 -0.13 -8.08
CA ARG A 15 8.94 0.66 -8.39
C ARG A 15 8.60 2.05 -8.91
N GLY A 16 7.83 2.12 -9.99
CA GLY A 16 7.49 3.40 -10.61
C GLY A 16 6.72 4.33 -9.69
N ILE A 17 5.92 3.77 -8.77
CA ILE A 17 5.16 4.56 -7.80
C ILE A 17 6.12 5.20 -6.79
N TYR A 18 7.03 4.43 -6.20
CA TYR A 18 8.02 4.98 -5.27
C TYR A 18 8.96 6.00 -5.94
N GLU A 19 9.40 5.74 -7.17
CA GLU A 19 10.22 6.69 -7.93
C GLU A 19 9.47 8.00 -8.17
N PHE A 20 8.18 7.94 -8.52
CA PHE A 20 7.35 9.13 -8.73
C PHE A 20 7.13 9.92 -7.43
N GLU A 21 6.77 9.24 -6.34
CA GLU A 21 6.55 9.91 -5.04
C GLU A 21 7.85 10.51 -4.48
N ALA A 22 8.97 9.83 -4.67
CA ALA A 22 10.27 10.33 -4.27
C ALA A 22 10.65 11.62 -4.98
N LEU A 23 10.37 11.73 -6.28
CA LEU A 23 10.62 12.95 -7.05
C LEU A 23 9.87 14.16 -6.46
N LYS A 24 8.63 13.98 -6.02
CA LYS A 24 7.82 15.05 -5.40
C LYS A 24 8.43 15.55 -4.08
N LEU A 25 9.13 14.68 -3.37
CA LEU A 25 9.77 14.99 -2.08
C LEU A 25 11.25 15.39 -2.21
N GLY A 26 11.81 15.41 -3.41
CA GLY A 26 13.23 15.64 -3.62
C GLY A 26 14.12 14.50 -3.10
N ILE A 27 13.60 13.28 -3.05
CA ILE A 27 14.29 12.07 -2.59
C ILE A 27 14.84 11.34 -3.82
N LYS A 28 16.05 10.78 -3.72
CA LYS A 28 16.57 9.83 -4.70
C LYS A 28 16.25 8.42 -4.24
N VAL A 29 15.88 7.56 -5.17
CA VAL A 29 15.60 6.15 -4.92
C VAL A 29 16.57 5.28 -5.68
N ASN A 30 17.28 4.41 -4.96
CA ASN A 30 17.91 3.23 -5.52
C ASN A 30 16.97 2.05 -5.34
N TYR A 31 16.72 1.27 -6.39
CA TYR A 31 15.70 0.23 -6.34
C TYR A 31 16.27 -1.15 -6.72
N LEU A 32 15.89 -2.16 -5.93
CA LEU A 32 16.20 -3.55 -6.20
C LEU A 32 14.92 -4.39 -6.12
N SER A 33 14.64 -5.18 -7.16
CA SER A 33 13.41 -6.00 -7.24
C SER A 33 13.68 -7.50 -7.11
N GLU A 34 14.93 -7.89 -6.87
CA GLU A 34 15.37 -9.28 -6.78
C GLU A 34 15.83 -9.63 -5.37
N LYS A 35 15.82 -10.92 -5.07
CA LYS A 35 16.42 -11.43 -3.83
C LYS A 35 17.93 -11.27 -3.94
N CYS A 36 18.55 -10.76 -2.87
CA CYS A 36 19.97 -10.50 -2.82
C CYS A 36 20.64 -11.14 -1.60
N SER A 37 21.93 -11.41 -1.73
CA SER A 37 22.78 -11.86 -0.63
C SER A 37 23.05 -10.74 0.37
N VAL A 38 23.63 -11.06 1.51
CA VAL A 38 24.04 -10.07 2.52
C VAL A 38 25.09 -9.11 1.98
N GLU A 39 26.04 -9.61 1.21
CA GLU A 39 27.13 -8.83 0.60
C GLU A 39 26.58 -7.83 -0.42
N GLU A 40 25.64 -8.27 -1.25
CA GLU A 40 24.94 -7.39 -2.21
C GLU A 40 24.12 -6.33 -1.50
N LEU A 41 23.45 -6.67 -0.38
CA LEU A 41 22.72 -5.70 0.45
C LEU A 41 23.64 -4.63 1.04
N ILE A 42 24.78 -5.02 1.58
CA ILE A 42 25.78 -4.10 2.13
C ILE A 42 26.30 -3.20 1.00
N THR A 43 26.60 -3.77 -0.17
CA THR A 43 27.06 -2.99 -1.33
C THR A 43 25.96 -2.03 -1.81
N PHE A 44 24.73 -2.50 -1.90
CA PHE A 44 23.57 -1.68 -2.28
C PHE A 44 23.33 -0.51 -1.31
N SER A 45 23.62 -0.72 -0.02
CA SER A 45 23.45 0.34 1.00
C SER A 45 24.45 1.48 0.85
N GLN A 46 25.55 1.26 0.14
CA GLN A 46 26.57 2.30 -0.07
C GLN A 46 25.98 3.45 -0.89
N GLY A 47 25.94 4.63 -0.30
CA GLY A 47 25.30 5.81 -0.91
C GLY A 47 23.80 5.98 -0.64
N CYS A 48 23.21 5.10 0.17
CA CYS A 48 21.88 5.27 0.73
C CYS A 48 21.95 5.75 2.19
N GLU A 49 21.04 6.62 2.59
CA GLU A 49 20.90 7.00 4.01
C GLU A 49 20.29 5.86 4.83
N LEU A 50 19.42 5.10 4.19
CA LEU A 50 18.77 3.91 4.74
C LEU A 50 18.29 2.98 3.63
N ILE A 51 18.01 1.74 4.01
CA ILE A 51 17.31 0.76 3.16
C ILE A 51 15.92 0.52 3.73
N TYR A 52 14.90 0.49 2.87
CA TYR A 52 13.56 0.04 3.19
C TYR A 52 13.23 -1.20 2.38
N VAL A 53 12.89 -2.30 3.06
CA VAL A 53 12.79 -3.63 2.45
C VAL A 53 11.45 -4.28 2.72
N ASP A 54 10.90 -4.98 1.71
CA ASP A 54 9.82 -5.93 1.94
C ASP A 54 10.39 -7.20 2.61
N PRO A 55 9.99 -7.52 3.85
CA PRO A 55 10.52 -8.67 4.58
C PRO A 55 10.27 -10.02 3.90
N ARG A 56 9.36 -10.08 2.92
CA ARG A 56 9.12 -11.28 2.13
C ARG A 56 10.23 -11.56 1.11
N MET A 57 11.04 -10.55 0.80
CA MET A 57 12.14 -10.66 -0.17
C MET A 57 13.47 -11.01 0.49
N ILE A 58 13.64 -10.71 1.78
CA ILE A 58 14.91 -10.88 2.49
C ILE A 58 14.66 -11.59 3.82
N SER A 59 15.55 -12.54 4.16
CA SER A 59 15.40 -13.28 5.42
C SER A 59 15.65 -12.37 6.64
N PRO A 60 14.93 -12.59 7.77
CA PRO A 60 15.20 -11.86 9.02
C PRO A 60 16.66 -11.98 9.48
N ALA A 61 17.32 -13.13 9.22
CA ALA A 61 18.72 -13.33 9.54
C ALA A 61 19.65 -12.43 8.72
N SER A 62 19.33 -12.22 7.44
CA SER A 62 20.06 -11.27 6.57
C SER A 62 19.89 -9.83 7.03
N ILE A 63 18.66 -9.43 7.38
CA ILE A 63 18.38 -8.09 7.95
C ILE A 63 19.22 -7.87 9.22
N LYS A 64 19.23 -8.84 10.14
CA LYS A 64 20.01 -8.77 11.38
C LYS A 64 21.51 -8.63 11.13
N THR A 65 22.02 -9.29 10.10
CA THR A 65 23.46 -9.21 9.74
C THR A 65 23.80 -7.85 9.17
N VAL A 66 22.94 -7.30 8.31
CA VAL A 66 23.09 -5.96 7.71
C VAL A 66 23.00 -4.86 8.77
N GLU A 67 22.07 -4.96 9.73
CA GLU A 67 22.01 -4.04 10.88
C GLU A 67 23.30 -4.08 11.72
N LYS A 68 23.86 -5.27 11.99
CA LYS A 68 25.12 -5.40 12.71
C LYS A 68 26.31 -4.80 11.96
N ALA A 69 26.24 -4.73 10.64
CA ALA A 69 27.22 -4.05 9.82
C ALA A 69 27.07 -2.51 9.83
N GLY A 70 26.09 -1.97 10.61
CA GLY A 70 25.87 -0.54 10.78
C GLY A 70 24.97 0.08 9.72
N VAL A 71 24.33 -0.72 8.88
CA VAL A 71 23.41 -0.23 7.85
C VAL A 71 22.04 0.06 8.50
N LYS A 72 21.51 1.25 8.27
CA LYS A 72 20.15 1.63 8.69
C LYS A 72 19.14 0.96 7.74
N ILE A 73 18.42 -0.03 8.23
CA ILE A 73 17.46 -0.84 7.46
C ILE A 73 16.11 -0.91 8.18
N TYR A 74 15.01 -0.81 7.42
CA TYR A 74 13.65 -0.96 7.91
C TYR A 74 12.87 -1.96 7.05
N PRO A 75 11.94 -2.73 7.66
CA PRO A 75 11.74 -2.86 9.10
C PRO A 75 12.99 -3.40 9.80
N SER A 76 13.19 -3.00 11.06
CA SER A 76 14.30 -3.48 11.88
C SER A 76 14.09 -4.94 12.29
N THR A 77 15.17 -5.62 12.68
CA THR A 77 15.06 -6.97 13.27
C THR A 77 14.12 -6.99 14.46
N ASN A 78 14.18 -5.97 15.33
CA ASN A 78 13.29 -5.86 16.49
C ASN A 78 11.82 -5.77 16.06
N THR A 79 11.51 -4.92 15.10
CA THR A 79 10.14 -4.79 14.55
C THR A 79 9.62 -6.13 14.04
N LEU A 80 10.44 -6.88 13.31
CA LEU A 80 10.05 -8.19 12.78
C LEU A 80 9.87 -9.24 13.88
N GLU A 81 10.74 -9.25 14.90
CA GLU A 81 10.63 -10.15 16.05
C GLU A 81 9.36 -9.86 16.88
N GLN A 82 8.98 -8.61 17.07
CA GLN A 82 7.71 -8.25 17.71
C GLN A 82 6.52 -8.67 16.86
N PHE A 83 6.58 -8.44 15.56
CA PHE A 83 5.51 -8.82 14.64
C PHE A 83 5.29 -10.34 14.59
N GLN A 84 6.34 -11.16 14.63
CA GLN A 84 6.23 -12.63 14.63
C GLN A 84 5.47 -13.18 15.85
N LYS A 85 5.35 -12.43 16.95
CA LYS A 85 4.55 -12.81 18.12
C LYS A 85 3.06 -12.66 17.91
N ILE A 86 2.66 -11.96 16.84
CA ILE A 86 1.27 -11.69 16.52
C ILE A 86 0.77 -12.85 15.67
N SER A 87 -0.29 -13.54 16.14
CA SER A 87 -0.90 -14.62 15.39
C SER A 87 -1.59 -14.09 14.13
N SER A 88 -1.25 -14.62 12.98
CA SER A 88 -1.99 -14.40 11.74
C SER A 88 -2.75 -15.66 11.35
N SER A 89 -3.92 -15.50 10.73
CA SER A 89 -4.74 -16.64 10.29
C SER A 89 -5.25 -16.39 8.88
N LYS A 90 -5.23 -17.42 8.04
CA LYS A 90 -5.84 -17.34 6.70
C LYS A 90 -7.35 -17.46 6.81
N THR A 91 -8.08 -16.56 6.18
CA THR A 91 -9.53 -16.63 5.98
C THR A 91 -9.85 -16.30 4.54
N SER A 92 -10.94 -16.89 4.01
CA SER A 92 -11.56 -16.47 2.75
C SER A 92 -12.74 -15.55 3.09
N GLY A 93 -12.99 -14.54 2.28
CA GLY A 93 -14.11 -13.62 2.43
C GLY A 93 -13.70 -12.15 2.52
N GLU A 94 -14.64 -11.33 2.97
CA GLU A 94 -14.43 -9.90 3.12
C GLU A 94 -13.40 -9.59 4.21
N ARG A 95 -12.54 -8.61 3.92
CA ARG A 95 -11.46 -8.16 4.79
C ARG A 95 -11.51 -6.65 4.92
N LEU A 96 -11.04 -6.17 6.04
CA LEU A 96 -10.75 -4.74 6.20
C LEU A 96 -9.25 -4.51 6.05
N SER A 97 -8.92 -3.49 5.29
CA SER A 97 -7.56 -2.97 5.18
C SER A 97 -7.43 -1.70 5.98
N ILE A 98 -6.44 -1.65 6.84
CA ILE A 98 -6.07 -0.49 7.63
C ILE A 98 -4.65 -0.08 7.22
N LEU A 99 -4.53 1.03 6.53
CA LEU A 99 -3.22 1.63 6.26
C LEU A 99 -2.80 2.43 7.49
N VAL A 100 -1.59 2.19 7.97
CA VAL A 100 -1.02 2.90 9.12
C VAL A 100 0.43 3.27 8.83
N ALA A 101 0.83 4.47 9.26
CA ALA A 101 2.20 4.93 9.16
C ALA A 101 2.69 5.47 10.51
N ARG A 102 4.00 5.28 10.77
CA ARG A 102 4.69 5.79 11.96
C ARG A 102 6.10 6.23 11.61
N SER A 103 6.48 7.43 12.01
CA SER A 103 7.84 7.95 11.86
C SER A 103 8.72 7.61 13.06
N ALA A 104 10.03 7.82 12.92
CA ALA A 104 10.99 7.62 14.01
C ALA A 104 10.73 8.54 15.20
N HIS A 105 10.21 9.78 14.98
CA HIS A 105 9.82 10.71 16.04
C HIS A 105 8.38 10.54 16.52
N LEU A 106 7.83 9.32 16.38
CA LEU A 106 6.54 8.92 16.96
C LEU A 106 5.30 9.64 16.38
N GLN A 107 5.43 10.31 15.25
CA GLN A 107 4.24 10.74 14.52
C GLN A 107 3.54 9.50 13.97
N VAL A 108 2.24 9.41 14.13
CA VAL A 108 1.44 8.28 13.66
C VAL A 108 0.20 8.79 12.93
N CYS A 109 -0.20 8.08 11.89
CA CYS A 109 -1.47 8.32 11.20
C CYS A 109 -2.04 7.04 10.62
N THR A 110 -3.36 7.05 10.42
CA THR A 110 -4.10 6.04 9.65
C THR A 110 -4.90 6.73 8.56
N TRP A 111 -5.25 5.98 7.54
CA TRP A 111 -6.24 6.37 6.55
C TRP A 111 -7.61 5.83 6.91
N PRO A 112 -8.69 6.26 6.20
CA PRO A 112 -9.99 5.62 6.32
C PRO A 112 -9.89 4.11 6.06
N ILE A 113 -10.67 3.34 6.82
CA ILE A 113 -10.71 1.89 6.70
C ILE A 113 -11.30 1.51 5.35
N THR A 114 -10.70 0.55 4.69
CA THR A 114 -11.11 0.07 3.37
C THR A 114 -11.71 -1.32 3.48
N LEU A 115 -12.88 -1.54 2.89
CA LEU A 115 -13.44 -2.87 2.68
C LEU A 115 -12.79 -3.48 1.43
N ILE A 116 -12.27 -4.70 1.58
CA ILE A 116 -11.73 -5.50 0.47
C ILE A 116 -12.61 -6.72 0.27
N THR A 117 -13.17 -6.84 -0.91
CA THR A 117 -13.79 -8.08 -1.42
C THR A 117 -12.81 -8.79 -2.39
N ASP A 118 -13.25 -9.85 -3.04
CA ASP A 118 -12.39 -10.55 -4.01
C ASP A 118 -11.99 -9.66 -5.19
N ASN A 119 -12.86 -8.78 -5.63
CA ASN A 119 -12.71 -8.00 -6.86
C ASN A 119 -12.74 -6.50 -6.69
N LEU A 120 -13.17 -5.99 -5.52
CA LEU A 120 -13.35 -4.57 -5.27
C LEU A 120 -12.69 -4.13 -3.97
N THR A 121 -12.29 -2.86 -3.93
CA THR A 121 -12.01 -2.16 -2.68
C THR A 121 -12.89 -0.92 -2.57
N ILE A 122 -13.42 -0.65 -1.39
CA ILE A 122 -14.31 0.47 -1.12
C ILE A 122 -13.79 1.25 0.07
N THR A 123 -13.49 2.51 -0.13
CA THR A 123 -12.97 3.41 0.91
C THR A 123 -13.86 4.66 1.01
N PRO A 124 -14.35 5.04 2.20
CA PRO A 124 -14.35 4.28 3.45
C PRO A 124 -15.21 3.01 3.38
N ALA A 125 -14.95 2.04 4.26
CA ALA A 125 -15.72 0.81 4.35
C ALA A 125 -17.21 1.14 4.63
N PRO A 126 -18.15 0.74 3.76
CA PRO A 126 -19.57 1.05 3.94
C PRO A 126 -20.16 0.32 5.15
N GLY A 127 -21.20 0.92 5.76
CA GLY A 127 -21.91 0.32 6.89
C GLY A 127 -21.16 0.38 8.24
N MET A 128 -19.95 0.88 8.28
CA MET A 128 -19.17 1.05 9.50
C MET A 128 -19.56 2.35 10.20
N ASN A 129 -19.91 2.28 11.49
CA ASN A 129 -20.18 3.49 12.25
C ASN A 129 -18.86 4.15 12.74
N PHE A 130 -18.98 5.38 13.23
CA PHE A 130 -17.84 6.19 13.64
C PHE A 130 -17.03 5.56 14.79
N GLU A 131 -17.71 5.01 15.80
CA GLU A 131 -17.05 4.39 16.96
C GLU A 131 -16.25 3.16 16.55
N GLN A 132 -16.82 2.28 15.73
CA GLN A 132 -16.13 1.11 15.20
C GLN A 132 -14.90 1.51 14.39
N SER A 133 -15.04 2.52 13.52
CA SER A 133 -13.92 3.02 12.72
C SER A 133 -12.79 3.54 13.62
N GLN A 134 -13.13 4.32 14.65
CA GLN A 134 -12.15 4.84 15.60
C GLN A 134 -11.44 3.72 16.39
N ASP A 135 -12.19 2.74 16.87
CA ASP A 135 -11.62 1.62 17.64
C ASP A 135 -10.62 0.81 16.80
N ILE A 136 -10.95 0.54 15.55
CA ILE A 136 -10.07 -0.19 14.63
C ILE A 136 -8.81 0.64 14.33
N GLN A 137 -8.98 1.92 13.99
CA GLN A 137 -7.84 2.81 13.73
C GLN A 137 -6.93 2.96 14.95
N LEU A 138 -7.51 3.13 16.14
CA LEU A 138 -6.75 3.22 17.38
C LEU A 138 -5.99 1.92 17.68
N SER A 139 -6.58 0.77 17.40
CA SER A 139 -5.91 -0.52 17.53
C SER A 139 -4.73 -0.67 16.59
N ALA A 140 -4.88 -0.19 15.34
CA ALA A 140 -3.79 -0.18 14.36
C ALA A 140 -2.64 0.76 14.78
N LEU A 141 -2.96 1.96 15.32
CA LEU A 141 -1.96 2.88 15.84
C LEU A 141 -1.19 2.30 17.03
N LYS A 142 -1.89 1.65 17.96
CA LYS A 142 -1.26 0.96 19.10
C LYS A 142 -0.35 -0.17 18.64
N LEU A 143 -0.80 -0.97 17.69
CA LEU A 143 0.01 -2.05 17.12
C LEU A 143 1.28 -1.50 16.45
N ALA A 144 1.16 -0.44 15.66
CA ALA A 144 2.31 0.19 15.01
C ALA A 144 3.35 0.72 16.02
N ASP A 145 2.89 1.21 17.18
CA ASP A 145 3.77 1.65 18.26
C ASP A 145 4.42 0.46 18.97
N GLU A 146 3.65 -0.57 19.34
CA GLU A 146 4.12 -1.78 20.02
C GLU A 146 5.20 -2.52 19.24
N ILE A 147 5.06 -2.63 17.91
CA ILE A 147 6.08 -3.28 17.07
C ILE A 147 7.26 -2.37 16.74
N GLY A 148 7.21 -1.09 17.14
CA GLY A 148 8.22 -0.10 16.80
C GLY A 148 8.31 0.14 15.28
N LEU A 149 7.16 0.25 14.61
CA LEU A 149 7.11 0.52 13.17
C LEU A 149 7.85 1.81 12.83
N ILE A 150 8.66 1.78 11.78
CA ILE A 150 9.14 2.96 11.06
C ILE A 150 8.86 2.72 9.58
N GLY A 151 7.96 3.53 9.00
CA GLY A 151 7.42 3.34 7.67
C GLY A 151 5.89 3.29 7.68
N ALA A 152 5.33 2.73 6.63
CA ALA A 152 3.89 2.47 6.51
C ALA A 152 3.63 0.99 6.18
N VAL A 153 2.53 0.46 6.71
CA VAL A 153 2.09 -0.91 6.45
C VAL A 153 0.58 -0.95 6.24
N GLU A 154 0.14 -1.98 5.54
CA GLU A 154 -1.26 -2.38 5.47
C GLU A 154 -1.48 -3.53 6.44
N LEU A 155 -2.42 -3.37 7.36
CA LEU A 155 -2.93 -4.42 8.21
C LEU A 155 -4.22 -4.97 7.59
N LEU A 156 -4.24 -6.26 7.30
CA LEU A 156 -5.45 -6.95 6.85
C LEU A 156 -6.09 -7.67 8.02
N VAL A 157 -7.36 -7.38 8.30
CA VAL A 157 -8.13 -8.01 9.36
C VAL A 157 -9.42 -8.62 8.80
N ASP A 158 -10.00 -9.55 9.54
CA ASP A 158 -11.28 -10.16 9.20
C ASP A 158 -12.41 -9.12 9.35
N ALA A 159 -13.29 -8.99 8.35
CA ALA A 159 -14.37 -8.01 8.39
C ALA A 159 -15.40 -8.29 9.49
N ASN A 160 -15.55 -9.56 9.92
CA ASN A 160 -16.46 -9.96 10.99
C ASN A 160 -15.81 -9.94 12.38
N ASP A 161 -14.46 -9.96 12.44
CA ASP A 161 -13.69 -9.90 13.67
C ASP A 161 -12.39 -9.12 13.44
N TYR A 162 -12.48 -7.80 13.53
CA TYR A 162 -11.36 -6.89 13.28
C TYR A 162 -10.18 -7.02 14.26
N LYS A 163 -10.33 -7.81 15.34
CA LYS A 163 -9.23 -8.18 16.24
C LYS A 163 -8.36 -9.29 15.66
N LYS A 164 -8.86 -9.99 14.66
CA LYS A 164 -8.18 -11.08 14.01
C LYS A 164 -7.33 -10.56 12.85
N LEU A 165 -6.04 -10.40 13.09
CA LEU A 165 -5.08 -10.04 12.04
C LEU A 165 -4.89 -11.23 11.08
N LEU A 166 -5.03 -10.97 9.79
CA LEU A 166 -4.90 -11.95 8.71
C LEU A 166 -3.52 -11.87 8.06
N ASP A 167 -3.05 -10.66 7.75
CA ASP A 167 -1.78 -10.45 7.06
C ASP A 167 -1.26 -9.02 7.28
N VAL A 168 0.01 -8.79 6.95
CA VAL A 168 0.61 -7.45 6.89
C VAL A 168 1.41 -7.29 5.62
N ASN A 169 1.12 -6.23 4.88
CA ASN A 169 1.85 -5.86 3.68
C ASN A 169 2.68 -4.60 3.94
N TRP A 170 3.98 -4.68 3.66
CA TRP A 170 4.93 -3.63 4.00
C TRP A 170 5.05 -2.53 2.93
N LEU A 171 5.59 -2.86 1.77
CA LEU A 171 5.83 -1.87 0.72
C LEU A 171 4.82 -1.92 -0.43
N ALA A 172 4.11 -3.02 -0.54
CA ALA A 172 3.15 -3.27 -1.60
C ALA A 172 1.79 -3.68 -1.00
N PRO A 173 1.01 -2.72 -0.49
CA PRO A 173 -0.31 -3.00 0.06
C PRO A 173 -1.26 -3.49 -1.03
N ASN A 174 -2.16 -4.42 -0.67
CA ASN A 174 -3.17 -4.94 -1.59
C ASN A 174 -4.18 -3.87 -2.00
N SER A 175 -4.43 -2.89 -1.12
CA SER A 175 -5.39 -1.81 -1.35
C SER A 175 -4.73 -0.46 -1.65
N GLY A 176 -3.42 -0.43 -1.93
CA GLY A 176 -2.67 0.82 -2.04
C GLY A 176 -3.11 1.74 -3.16
N TYR A 177 -3.71 1.20 -4.22
CA TYR A 177 -4.08 1.98 -5.40
C TYR A 177 -5.14 3.04 -5.08
N TRP A 178 -6.15 2.74 -4.26
CA TRP A 178 -7.13 3.76 -3.91
C TRP A 178 -6.51 5.00 -3.27
N SER A 179 -5.43 4.83 -2.48
CA SER A 179 -4.77 5.96 -1.84
C SER A 179 -4.08 6.89 -2.83
N GLN A 180 -3.62 6.37 -3.99
CA GLN A 180 -3.00 7.19 -5.04
C GLN A 180 -4.03 8.08 -5.75
N ILE A 181 -5.25 7.60 -5.93
CA ILE A 181 -6.27 8.33 -6.68
C ILE A 181 -7.14 9.24 -5.80
N GLY A 182 -7.25 8.96 -4.50
CA GLY A 182 -8.23 9.64 -3.66
C GLY A 182 -7.73 10.15 -2.31
N SER A 183 -6.48 9.92 -1.90
CA SER A 183 -5.94 10.48 -0.65
C SER A 183 -5.07 11.70 -0.90
N LYS A 184 -5.07 12.67 0.05
CA LYS A 184 -4.18 13.84 -0.01
C LYS A 184 -2.71 13.44 0.04
N THR A 185 -2.35 12.50 0.93
CA THR A 185 -1.03 11.86 0.96
C THR A 185 -1.25 10.36 0.84
N ASN A 186 -0.77 9.79 -0.24
CA ASN A 186 -0.93 8.36 -0.48
C ASN A 186 0.04 7.53 0.37
N PHE A 187 -0.20 6.22 0.42
CA PHE A 187 0.59 5.27 1.18
C PHE A 187 2.10 5.33 0.87
N TYR A 188 2.47 5.45 -0.38
CA TYR A 188 3.87 5.39 -0.83
C TYR A 188 4.64 6.67 -0.48
N GLU A 189 4.02 7.83 -0.66
CA GLU A 189 4.57 9.12 -0.21
C GLU A 189 4.74 9.12 1.31
N GLN A 190 3.70 8.69 2.04
CA GLN A 190 3.74 8.67 3.50
C GLN A 190 4.81 7.73 4.02
N ASN A 191 5.02 6.63 3.32
CA ASN A 191 6.07 5.67 3.65
C ASN A 191 7.47 6.29 3.55
N LEU A 192 7.75 7.00 2.46
CA LEU A 192 9.01 7.75 2.30
C LEU A 192 9.17 8.83 3.37
N ARG A 193 8.10 9.55 3.71
CA ARG A 193 8.11 10.53 4.79
C ARG A 193 8.45 9.88 6.13
N ALA A 194 7.81 8.76 6.45
CA ALA A 194 8.00 8.05 7.71
C ALA A 194 9.42 7.50 7.89
N VAL A 195 10.00 6.87 6.87
CA VAL A 195 11.34 6.27 6.97
C VAL A 195 12.46 7.32 7.00
N LEU A 196 12.25 8.48 6.39
CA LEU A 196 13.19 9.62 6.41
C LEU A 196 12.92 10.60 7.55
N ASP A 197 11.91 10.30 8.38
CA ASP A 197 11.51 11.14 9.51
C ASP A 197 11.09 12.56 9.10
N LEU A 198 10.48 12.66 7.93
CA LEU A 198 9.82 13.88 7.47
C LEU A 198 8.45 14.03 8.14
N PRO A 199 7.90 15.25 8.25
CA PRO A 199 6.54 15.43 8.73
C PRO A 199 5.54 14.59 7.93
N LEU A 200 4.70 13.83 8.63
CA LEU A 200 3.64 13.04 7.99
C LEU A 200 2.59 13.98 7.38
N GLY A 201 2.11 13.64 6.19
CA GLY A 201 1.06 14.38 5.50
C GLY A 201 -0.35 13.96 5.95
N SER A 202 -1.36 14.75 5.56
CA SER A 202 -2.77 14.42 5.83
C SER A 202 -3.19 13.17 5.06
N THR A 203 -3.89 12.28 5.73
CA THR A 203 -4.47 11.04 5.17
C THR A 203 -5.93 11.21 4.75
N ASP A 204 -6.44 12.44 4.75
CA ASP A 204 -7.81 12.74 4.31
C ASP A 204 -8.02 12.30 2.86
N ILE A 205 -9.27 11.94 2.54
CA ILE A 205 -9.70 11.62 1.19
C ILE A 205 -10.31 12.86 0.49
N ASN A 206 -10.28 12.84 -0.85
CA ASN A 206 -10.69 13.98 -1.68
C ASN A 206 -12.18 13.94 -2.08
N SER A 207 -12.87 12.84 -1.81
CA SER A 207 -14.29 12.60 -2.12
C SER A 207 -14.91 11.73 -1.03
N GLN A 208 -16.26 11.56 -1.04
CA GLN A 208 -16.93 10.74 -0.03
C GLN A 208 -16.56 9.25 -0.15
N PHE A 209 -16.37 8.77 -1.40
CA PHE A 209 -16.01 7.38 -1.67
C PHE A 209 -14.92 7.29 -2.74
N ILE A 210 -14.12 6.25 -2.61
CA ILE A 210 -13.12 5.82 -3.58
C ILE A 210 -13.33 4.34 -3.80
N LEU A 211 -13.54 3.94 -5.05
CA LEU A 211 -13.66 2.54 -5.43
C LEU A 211 -12.51 2.16 -6.34
N THR A 212 -11.98 0.96 -6.11
CA THR A 212 -11.10 0.31 -7.10
C THR A 212 -11.59 -1.10 -7.38
N GLY A 213 -11.36 -1.57 -8.60
CA GLY A 213 -11.74 -2.91 -9.04
C GLY A 213 -10.61 -3.57 -9.83
N LYS A 214 -10.47 -4.88 -9.69
CA LYS A 214 -9.51 -5.66 -10.47
C LYS A 214 -10.00 -5.84 -11.90
N LEU A 215 -9.10 -5.66 -12.86
CA LEU A 215 -9.36 -5.95 -14.27
C LEU A 215 -8.84 -7.35 -14.60
N PHE A 216 -9.75 -8.22 -14.99
CA PHE A 216 -9.43 -9.57 -15.41
C PHE A 216 -9.16 -9.54 -16.92
N THR A 217 -7.91 -9.71 -17.31
CA THR A 217 -7.49 -9.61 -18.70
C THR A 217 -6.88 -10.91 -19.18
N ASP A 218 -7.01 -11.18 -20.46
CA ASP A 218 -6.10 -12.10 -21.12
C ASP A 218 -4.68 -11.50 -21.05
N PRO A 219 -3.73 -12.13 -20.36
CA PRO A 219 -2.37 -11.60 -20.23
C PRO A 219 -1.62 -11.51 -21.56
N THR A 220 -2.15 -12.10 -22.62
CA THR A 220 -1.59 -12.07 -23.99
C THR A 220 -2.19 -10.95 -24.85
N SER A 221 -3.21 -10.26 -24.37
CA SER A 221 -3.88 -9.20 -25.14
C SER A 221 -3.15 -7.87 -24.99
N ASP A 222 -2.68 -7.32 -26.12
CA ASP A 222 -2.16 -5.96 -26.25
C ASP A 222 -3.22 -4.98 -26.79
N ASP A 223 -4.51 -5.35 -26.72
CA ASP A 223 -5.60 -4.56 -27.26
C ASP A 223 -5.90 -3.35 -26.36
N TYR A 224 -5.64 -2.16 -26.89
CA TYR A 224 -5.90 -0.89 -26.20
C TYR A 224 -7.36 -0.41 -26.34
N ARG A 225 -8.14 -0.98 -27.26
CA ARG A 225 -9.51 -0.51 -27.56
C ARG A 225 -10.44 -0.51 -26.35
N PRO A 226 -10.43 -1.53 -25.44
CA PRO A 226 -11.27 -1.49 -24.24
C PRO A 226 -10.98 -0.27 -23.36
N TYR A 227 -9.71 0.08 -23.16
CA TYR A 227 -9.35 1.27 -22.38
C TYR A 227 -9.83 2.55 -23.04
N LEU A 228 -9.64 2.68 -24.35
CA LEU A 228 -10.05 3.85 -25.11
C LEU A 228 -11.57 4.06 -25.02
N HIS A 229 -12.34 2.98 -25.18
CA HIS A 229 -13.79 3.02 -25.05
C HIS A 229 -14.23 3.44 -23.65
N LEU A 230 -13.70 2.79 -22.61
CA LEU A 230 -14.04 3.08 -21.22
C LEU A 230 -13.68 4.51 -20.82
N MET A 231 -12.51 5.03 -21.21
CA MET A 231 -12.12 6.41 -20.95
C MET A 231 -12.96 7.41 -21.74
N ALA A 232 -13.39 7.08 -22.97
CA ALA A 232 -14.28 7.94 -23.76
C ALA A 232 -15.69 8.01 -23.13
N ARG A 233 -16.16 6.90 -22.55
CA ARG A 233 -17.44 6.81 -21.85
C ARG A 233 -17.41 7.56 -20.51
N ASN A 234 -16.36 7.35 -19.70
CA ASN A 234 -16.19 8.02 -18.42
C ASN A 234 -14.71 8.43 -18.22
N PRO A 235 -14.40 9.74 -18.43
CA PRO A 235 -13.02 10.24 -18.30
C PRO A 235 -12.51 10.30 -16.85
N GLU A 236 -13.37 10.11 -15.85
CA GLU A 236 -12.98 10.07 -14.44
C GLU A 236 -12.37 8.72 -14.03
N LEU A 237 -12.54 7.68 -14.84
CA LEU A 237 -11.89 6.38 -14.62
C LEU A 237 -10.37 6.53 -14.66
N LYS A 238 -9.71 5.95 -13.69
CA LYS A 238 -8.25 5.87 -13.57
C LYS A 238 -7.83 4.42 -13.69
N PHE A 239 -6.83 4.14 -14.53
CA PHE A 239 -6.33 2.80 -14.77
C PHE A 239 -4.91 2.64 -14.25
N ASN A 240 -4.67 1.55 -13.55
CA ASN A 240 -3.32 1.10 -13.19
C ASN A 240 -2.97 -0.15 -14.00
N GLN A 241 -2.17 0.03 -15.04
CA GLN A 241 -1.77 -1.05 -15.94
C GLN A 241 -0.86 -2.09 -15.26
N VAL A 242 -0.12 -1.67 -14.24
CA VAL A 242 0.84 -2.54 -13.55
C VAL A 242 0.11 -3.50 -12.60
N SER A 243 -0.80 -2.99 -11.77
CA SER A 243 -1.60 -3.81 -10.85
C SER A 243 -2.87 -4.38 -11.50
N LYS A 244 -3.19 -3.98 -12.74
CA LYS A 244 -4.42 -4.34 -13.43
C LYS A 244 -5.66 -3.95 -12.62
N GLU A 245 -5.77 -2.68 -12.30
CA GLU A 245 -6.87 -2.11 -11.54
C GLU A 245 -7.47 -0.90 -12.25
N VAL A 246 -8.75 -0.70 -12.04
CA VAL A 246 -9.46 0.53 -12.36
C VAL A 246 -9.92 1.18 -11.06
N GLY A 247 -9.96 2.51 -11.03
CA GLY A 247 -10.44 3.26 -9.88
C GLY A 247 -11.24 4.49 -10.27
N ILE A 248 -12.13 4.90 -9.39
CA ILE A 248 -12.95 6.09 -9.52
C ILE A 248 -13.24 6.69 -8.15
N THR A 249 -13.44 7.99 -8.10
CA THR A 249 -13.80 8.73 -6.88
C THR A 249 -15.11 9.48 -7.08
N GLY A 250 -15.88 9.67 -6.02
CA GLY A 250 -17.14 10.42 -6.08
C GLY A 250 -17.91 10.37 -4.77
N ASP A 251 -19.16 10.88 -4.82
CA ASP A 251 -19.97 11.07 -3.62
C ASP A 251 -21.17 10.10 -3.55
N ASN A 252 -21.44 9.35 -4.61
CA ASN A 252 -22.52 8.38 -4.68
C ASN A 252 -21.97 6.95 -4.88
N LEU A 253 -22.03 6.15 -3.83
CA LEU A 253 -21.49 4.80 -3.83
C LEU A 253 -22.14 3.89 -4.89
N GLU A 254 -23.46 3.97 -5.10
CA GLU A 254 -24.17 3.12 -6.06
C GLU A 254 -23.74 3.41 -7.51
N GLU A 255 -23.56 4.70 -7.84
CA GLU A 255 -23.06 5.10 -9.16
C GLU A 255 -21.63 4.60 -9.38
N LEU A 256 -20.76 4.77 -8.38
CA LEU A 256 -19.37 4.29 -8.47
C LEU A 256 -19.29 2.77 -8.61
N LEU A 257 -20.10 2.03 -7.86
CA LEU A 257 -20.18 0.57 -7.99
C LEU A 257 -20.63 0.15 -9.40
N THR A 258 -21.66 0.81 -9.92
CA THR A 258 -22.15 0.56 -11.28
C THR A 258 -21.04 0.78 -12.30
N GLU A 259 -20.30 1.89 -12.21
CA GLU A 259 -19.23 2.21 -13.14
C GLU A 259 -18.06 1.21 -13.07
N VAL A 260 -17.62 0.84 -11.86
CA VAL A 260 -16.51 -0.11 -11.71
C VAL A 260 -16.90 -1.51 -12.19
N ILE A 261 -18.08 -2.00 -11.81
CA ILE A 261 -18.58 -3.31 -12.24
C ILE A 261 -18.76 -3.34 -13.77
N HIS A 262 -19.38 -2.33 -14.35
CA HIS A 262 -19.50 -2.21 -15.79
C HIS A 262 -18.13 -2.24 -16.49
N THR A 263 -17.17 -1.49 -15.95
CA THR A 263 -15.80 -1.46 -16.48
C THR A 263 -15.14 -2.84 -16.43
N GLN A 264 -15.31 -3.59 -15.35
CA GLN A 264 -14.80 -4.95 -15.21
C GLN A 264 -15.44 -5.90 -16.23
N GLN A 265 -16.76 -5.86 -16.37
CA GLN A 265 -17.51 -6.71 -17.30
C GLN A 265 -17.20 -6.40 -18.77
N TYR A 266 -17.09 -5.12 -19.12
CA TYR A 266 -16.71 -4.72 -20.47
C TYR A 266 -15.28 -5.14 -20.78
N TYR A 267 -14.36 -4.92 -19.84
CA TYR A 267 -12.95 -5.28 -20.02
C TYR A 267 -12.72 -6.80 -20.11
N SER A 268 -13.52 -7.61 -19.40
CA SER A 268 -13.48 -9.07 -19.49
C SER A 268 -14.18 -9.64 -20.74
N GLY A 269 -14.93 -8.80 -21.47
CA GLY A 269 -15.72 -9.22 -22.62
C GLY A 269 -17.04 -9.91 -22.26
N GLU A 270 -17.48 -9.81 -21.00
CA GLU A 270 -18.79 -10.32 -20.58
C GLU A 270 -19.95 -9.52 -21.17
N ILE A 271 -19.73 -8.23 -21.41
CA ILE A 271 -20.66 -7.34 -22.10
C ILE A 271 -19.98 -6.68 -23.30
N ASN A 272 -20.75 -6.50 -24.38
CA ASN A 272 -20.34 -5.75 -25.58
C ASN A 272 -21.34 -4.61 -25.78
N GLU A 273 -20.87 -3.41 -26.03
CA GLU A 273 -21.68 -2.26 -26.47
C GLU A 273 -21.57 -2.05 -27.96
#